data_e6e2801c4e061f26692fae5732a9a2fe
#
_entry.id   e6e2801c4e061f26692fae5732a9a2fe
#
_cell.length_a   1.000
_cell.length_b   1.000
_cell.length_c   1.000
_cell.angle_alpha   90.00
_cell.angle_beta   90.00
_cell.angle_gamma   90.00
#
_symmetry.space_group_name_H-M   'P 1'
#
loop_
_entity.id
_entity.type
_entity.pdbx_description
1 polymer ?
#
loop_
_entity_poly.entity_id
_entity_poly.type
_entity_poly.pdbx_seq_one_letter_code
_entity_poly.pdbx_strand_id
1 'polypeptide(L)'
;MSERIDFHQAAPAGMKALSGVYGYLSQTDLPLTLLELLFLRISQINGCAYCIDMHTKALNKAGIGWDKIVLTSVWHESGTLFSEKEKAALQWAECLTLIAQHGAPEVSYTALREHFSDKAIVDLNIAIGLMNTYNRMAISLKKLPASANAS
;
A
#
# COMPACT_ATOMS: atom_id res chain seq x y z
N MET A 1 -4.78 3.23 24.60
CA MET A 1 -5.52 3.93 23.50
C MET A 1 -6.61 2.98 23.06
N SER A 2 -7.89 3.43 22.93
CA SER A 2 -9.01 2.59 22.52
C SER A 2 -9.44 2.92 21.09
N GLU A 3 -9.91 1.93 20.37
CA GLU A 3 -10.58 2.11 19.07
C GLU A 3 -11.80 3.02 19.23
N ARG A 4 -12.03 3.94 18.30
CA ARG A 4 -13.16 4.87 18.35
C ARG A 4 -14.45 4.24 17.86
N ILE A 5 -14.37 3.55 16.71
CA ILE A 5 -15.51 2.91 16.05
C ILE A 5 -14.97 1.67 15.32
N ASP A 6 -15.64 0.54 15.48
CA ASP A 6 -15.43 -0.60 14.61
C ASP A 6 -16.16 -0.35 13.28
N PHE A 7 -15.41 0.03 12.27
CA PHE A 7 -15.95 0.39 10.96
C PHE A 7 -16.54 -0.81 10.20
N HIS A 8 -16.11 -2.05 10.52
CA HIS A 8 -16.70 -3.24 9.93
C HIS A 8 -18.12 -3.48 10.46
N GLN A 9 -18.36 -3.18 11.72
CA GLN A 9 -19.69 -3.28 12.32
C GLN A 9 -20.57 -2.07 11.97
N ALA A 10 -20.00 -0.86 11.93
CA ALA A 10 -20.74 0.36 11.68
C ALA A 10 -21.20 0.51 10.23
N ALA A 11 -20.40 0.08 9.26
CA ALA A 11 -20.68 0.24 7.82
C ALA A 11 -20.35 -1.04 7.03
N PRO A 12 -21.00 -2.18 7.32
CA PRO A 12 -20.64 -3.47 6.71
C PRO A 12 -20.76 -3.47 5.18
N ALA A 13 -21.76 -2.80 4.61
CA ALA A 13 -21.95 -2.72 3.15
C ALA A 13 -20.84 -1.90 2.48
N GLY A 14 -20.43 -0.79 3.09
CA GLY A 14 -19.30 0.02 2.60
C GLY A 14 -17.98 -0.74 2.65
N MET A 15 -17.73 -1.45 3.75
CA MET A 15 -16.53 -2.28 3.90
C MET A 15 -16.51 -3.45 2.90
N LYS A 16 -17.67 -4.07 2.64
CA LYS A 16 -17.82 -5.10 1.62
C LYS A 16 -17.49 -4.56 0.23
N ALA A 17 -17.93 -3.35 -0.11
CA ALA A 17 -17.61 -2.72 -1.39
C ALA A 17 -16.10 -2.47 -1.55
N LEU A 18 -15.42 -1.95 -0.52
CA LEU A 18 -13.96 -1.79 -0.52
C LEU A 18 -13.22 -3.13 -0.64
N SER A 19 -13.69 -4.16 0.08
CA SER A 19 -13.14 -5.52 -0.05
C SER A 19 -13.32 -6.08 -1.46
N GLY A 20 -14.40 -5.71 -2.16
CA GLY A 20 -14.62 -6.05 -3.56
C GLY A 20 -13.59 -5.43 -4.49
N VAL A 21 -13.13 -4.22 -4.21
CA VAL A 21 -12.03 -3.57 -4.94
C VAL A 21 -10.72 -4.34 -4.72
N TYR A 22 -10.41 -4.73 -3.50
CA TYR A 22 -9.25 -5.58 -3.22
C TYR A 22 -9.37 -6.93 -3.93
N GLY A 23 -10.54 -7.54 -3.93
CA GLY A 23 -10.83 -8.79 -4.66
C GLY A 23 -10.57 -8.66 -6.16
N TYR A 24 -10.94 -7.53 -6.78
CA TYR A 24 -10.60 -7.22 -8.16
C TYR A 24 -9.07 -7.18 -8.37
N LEU A 25 -8.36 -6.43 -7.52
CA LEU A 25 -6.91 -6.27 -7.62
C LEU A 25 -6.16 -7.60 -7.49
N SER A 26 -6.65 -8.51 -6.66
CA SER A 26 -6.04 -9.84 -6.46
C SER A 26 -6.17 -10.76 -7.68
N GLN A 27 -7.01 -10.40 -8.65
CA GLN A 27 -7.23 -11.13 -9.90
C GLN A 27 -6.59 -10.45 -11.12
N THR A 28 -5.88 -9.35 -10.92
CA THR A 28 -5.13 -8.66 -11.98
C THR A 28 -3.79 -9.35 -12.23
N ASP A 29 -3.08 -8.94 -13.28
CA ASP A 29 -1.73 -9.43 -13.59
C ASP A 29 -0.64 -8.82 -12.68
N LEU A 30 -1.00 -7.92 -11.76
CA LEU A 30 -0.05 -7.35 -10.81
C LEU A 30 0.31 -8.39 -9.74
N PRO A 31 1.61 -8.65 -9.52
CA PRO A 31 2.02 -9.56 -8.46
C PRO A 31 1.51 -9.09 -7.09
N LEU A 32 0.92 -9.99 -6.31
CA LEU A 32 0.43 -9.66 -4.96
C LEU A 32 1.54 -9.11 -4.08
N THR A 33 2.77 -9.62 -4.21
CA THR A 33 3.93 -9.12 -3.47
C THR A 33 4.27 -7.68 -3.82
N LEU A 34 4.07 -7.26 -5.09
CA LEU A 34 4.24 -5.86 -5.49
C LEU A 34 3.15 -5.00 -4.84
N LEU A 35 1.89 -5.42 -4.89
CA LEU A 35 0.80 -4.69 -4.24
C LEU A 35 1.06 -4.52 -2.74
N GLU A 36 1.47 -5.59 -2.06
CA GLU A 36 1.80 -5.55 -0.62
C GLU A 36 2.98 -4.61 -0.30
N LEU A 37 4.00 -4.54 -1.17
CA LEU A 37 5.10 -3.56 -1.02
C LEU A 37 4.59 -2.12 -1.14
N LEU A 38 3.72 -1.84 -2.12
CA LEU A 38 3.10 -0.52 -2.27
C LEU A 38 2.22 -0.19 -1.08
N PHE A 39 1.42 -1.13 -0.60
CA PHE A 39 0.55 -0.96 0.56
C PHE A 39 1.36 -0.66 1.82
N LEU A 40 2.47 -1.37 2.03
CA LEU A 40 3.39 -1.09 3.11
C LEU A 40 3.95 0.34 3.00
N ARG A 41 4.47 0.73 1.82
CA ARG A 41 5.06 2.06 1.63
C ARG A 41 4.05 3.20 1.84
N ILE A 42 2.86 3.08 1.27
CA ILE A 42 1.77 4.04 1.44
C ILE A 42 1.41 4.18 2.93
N SER A 43 1.34 3.06 3.63
CA SER A 43 1.02 3.03 5.06
C SER A 43 2.12 3.64 5.93
N GLN A 44 3.39 3.51 5.53
CA GLN A 44 4.52 4.19 6.17
C GLN A 44 4.43 5.71 5.99
N ILE A 45 4.13 6.18 4.78
CA ILE A 45 3.97 7.61 4.48
C ILE A 45 2.83 8.20 5.30
N ASN A 46 1.69 7.53 5.35
CA ASN A 46 0.51 7.99 6.09
C ASN A 46 0.61 7.76 7.62
N GLY A 47 1.56 6.95 8.09
CA GLY A 47 1.72 6.65 9.52
C GLY A 47 0.64 5.72 10.09
N CYS A 48 0.16 4.74 9.31
CA CYS A 48 -0.87 3.78 9.74
C CYS A 48 -0.23 2.56 10.41
N ALA A 49 -0.13 2.54 11.73
CA ALA A 49 0.47 1.42 12.47
C ALA A 49 -0.25 0.08 12.23
N TYR A 50 -1.59 0.08 12.22
CA TYR A 50 -2.39 -1.11 11.90
C TYR A 50 -2.06 -1.68 10.52
N CYS A 51 -1.97 -0.82 9.52
CA CYS A 51 -1.71 -1.23 8.14
C CYS A 51 -0.26 -1.69 7.95
N ILE A 52 0.71 -0.99 8.57
CA ILE A 52 2.12 -1.40 8.54
C ILE A 52 2.28 -2.81 9.14
N ASP A 53 1.69 -3.06 10.31
CA ASP A 53 1.73 -4.38 10.96
C ASP A 53 1.15 -5.47 10.03
N MET A 54 0.01 -5.20 9.42
CA MET A 54 -0.69 -6.14 8.54
C MET A 54 0.12 -6.47 7.28
N HIS A 55 0.61 -5.44 6.55
CA HIS A 55 1.34 -5.64 5.29
C HIS A 55 2.74 -6.19 5.51
N THR A 56 3.41 -5.86 6.61
CA THR A 56 4.67 -6.47 7.01
C THR A 56 4.51 -7.98 7.20
N LYS A 57 3.46 -8.40 7.91
CA LYS A 57 3.16 -9.82 8.11
C LYS A 57 2.80 -10.53 6.80
N ALA A 58 2.03 -9.88 5.92
CA ALA A 58 1.67 -10.43 4.62
C ALA A 58 2.90 -10.66 3.74
N LEU A 59 3.80 -9.70 3.66
CA LEU A 59 5.07 -9.81 2.91
C LEU A 59 5.98 -10.91 3.47
N ASN A 60 6.13 -10.96 4.80
CA ASN A 60 6.92 -12.00 5.45
C ASN A 60 6.35 -13.40 5.17
N LYS A 61 5.03 -13.56 5.25
CA LYS A 61 4.34 -14.81 4.93
C LYS A 61 4.50 -15.21 3.46
N ALA A 62 4.59 -14.22 2.56
CA ALA A 62 4.85 -14.44 1.13
C ALA A 62 6.32 -14.75 0.82
N GLY A 63 7.20 -14.82 1.83
CA GLY A 63 8.61 -15.16 1.67
C GLY A 63 9.51 -13.98 1.30
N ILE A 64 9.03 -12.75 1.39
CA ILE A 64 9.87 -11.56 1.19
C ILE A 64 10.81 -11.40 2.39
N GLY A 65 12.10 -11.22 2.11
CA GLY A 65 13.13 -11.08 3.13
C GLY A 65 12.95 -9.83 4.01
N TRP A 66 13.31 -9.94 5.28
CA TRP A 66 13.22 -8.84 6.25
C TRP A 66 13.97 -7.59 5.80
N ASP A 67 15.13 -7.74 5.15
CA ASP A 67 15.90 -6.61 4.62
C ASP A 67 15.06 -5.75 3.68
N LYS A 68 14.36 -6.39 2.75
CA LYS A 68 13.51 -5.71 1.78
C LYS A 68 12.31 -5.05 2.46
N ILE A 69 11.66 -5.74 3.40
CA ILE A 69 10.52 -5.22 4.15
C ILE A 69 10.93 -3.98 4.96
N VAL A 70 12.00 -4.05 5.72
CA VAL A 70 12.48 -2.95 6.57
C VAL A 70 12.93 -1.76 5.72
N LEU A 71 13.67 -2.01 4.63
CA LEU A 71 14.22 -0.97 3.79
C LEU A 71 13.20 -0.37 2.80
N THR A 72 11.95 -0.86 2.76
CA THR A 72 10.89 -0.27 1.94
C THR A 72 10.67 1.21 2.28
N SER A 73 10.87 1.64 3.51
CA SER A 73 10.74 3.05 3.92
C SER A 73 11.81 3.97 3.35
N VAL A 74 12.96 3.42 2.98
CA VAL A 74 14.14 4.11 2.44
C VAL A 74 14.63 3.45 1.16
N TRP A 75 13.73 2.89 0.37
CA TRP A 75 14.02 2.12 -0.83
C TRP A 75 14.92 2.85 -1.84
N HIS A 76 14.86 4.18 -1.88
CA HIS A 76 15.71 5.03 -2.74
C HIS A 76 17.21 4.80 -2.51
N GLU A 77 17.60 4.46 -1.28
CA GLU A 77 19.00 4.25 -0.87
C GLU A 77 19.38 2.77 -0.79
N SER A 78 18.48 1.86 -1.19
CA SER A 78 18.65 0.41 -1.01
C SER A 78 19.35 -0.30 -2.18
N GLY A 79 20.03 0.44 -3.04
CA GLY A 79 20.81 -0.10 -4.14
C GLY A 79 20.00 -0.96 -5.10
N THR A 80 20.40 -2.22 -5.26
CA THR A 80 19.75 -3.19 -6.17
C THR A 80 18.74 -4.11 -5.49
N LEU A 81 18.38 -3.83 -4.22
CA LEU A 81 17.45 -4.68 -3.46
C LEU A 81 16.03 -4.68 -4.07
N PHE A 82 15.64 -3.57 -4.67
CA PHE A 82 14.38 -3.43 -5.41
C PHE A 82 14.68 -3.41 -6.91
N SER A 83 13.89 -4.15 -7.69
CA SER A 83 13.98 -4.10 -9.15
C SER A 83 13.55 -2.74 -9.70
N GLU A 84 13.94 -2.38 -10.91
CA GLU A 84 13.55 -1.11 -11.54
C GLU A 84 12.02 -0.99 -11.67
N LYS A 85 11.34 -2.12 -11.92
CA LYS A 85 9.88 -2.19 -11.94
C LYS A 85 9.27 -1.85 -10.58
N GLU A 86 9.83 -2.40 -9.48
CA GLU A 86 9.38 -2.09 -8.12
C GLU A 86 9.66 -0.63 -7.75
N LYS A 87 10.83 -0.12 -8.11
CA LYS A 87 11.21 1.29 -7.88
C LYS A 87 10.25 2.25 -8.59
N ALA A 88 9.93 1.99 -9.86
CA ALA A 88 8.98 2.80 -10.62
C ALA A 88 7.58 2.81 -9.97
N ALA A 89 7.11 1.64 -9.50
CA ALA A 89 5.83 1.53 -8.82
C ALA A 89 5.83 2.21 -7.44
N LEU A 90 6.90 2.06 -6.66
CA LEU A 90 7.07 2.73 -5.35
C LEU A 90 7.11 4.25 -5.51
N GLN A 91 7.87 4.76 -6.48
CA GLN A 91 7.91 6.19 -6.79
C GLN A 91 6.53 6.73 -7.15
N TRP A 92 5.80 6.01 -7.99
CA TRP A 92 4.45 6.38 -8.38
C TRP A 92 3.48 6.39 -7.19
N ALA A 93 3.58 5.38 -6.32
CA ALA A 93 2.78 5.31 -5.10
C ALA A 93 3.04 6.49 -4.15
N GLU A 94 4.30 6.93 -4.02
CA GLU A 94 4.66 8.12 -3.23
C GLU A 94 4.06 9.39 -3.83
N CYS A 95 4.19 9.59 -5.15
CA CYS A 95 3.62 10.75 -5.82
C CYS A 95 2.10 10.83 -5.63
N LEU A 96 1.38 9.73 -5.86
CA LEU A 96 -0.08 9.72 -5.73
C LEU A 96 -0.57 9.79 -4.28
N THR A 97 0.18 9.25 -3.33
CA THR A 97 -0.15 9.37 -1.90
C THR A 97 0.00 10.81 -1.43
N LEU A 98 1.00 11.53 -1.93
CA LEU A 98 1.30 12.93 -1.63
C LEU A 98 0.92 13.84 -2.79
N ILE A 99 -0.15 13.54 -3.50
CA ILE A 99 -0.53 14.20 -4.76
C ILE A 99 -0.73 15.72 -4.62
N ALA A 100 -1.20 16.17 -3.46
CA ALA A 100 -1.36 17.60 -3.18
C ALA A 100 -0.02 18.36 -3.11
N GLN A 101 1.10 17.64 -2.90
CA GLN A 101 2.45 18.20 -2.74
C GLN A 101 3.30 17.98 -3.98
N HIS A 102 3.19 16.79 -4.59
CA HIS A 102 4.07 16.35 -5.69
C HIS A 102 3.37 16.31 -7.05
N GLY A 103 2.04 16.29 -7.08
CA GLY A 103 1.30 16.03 -8.30
C GLY A 103 1.60 14.63 -8.84
N ALA A 104 1.51 14.49 -10.16
CA ALA A 104 1.89 13.28 -10.88
C ALA A 104 2.96 13.66 -11.94
N PRO A 105 4.26 13.72 -11.56
CA PRO A 105 5.31 14.22 -12.43
C PRO A 105 5.49 13.33 -13.67
N GLU A 106 5.70 13.97 -14.84
CA GLU A 106 5.87 13.27 -16.11
C GLU A 106 7.06 12.31 -16.09
N VAL A 107 8.14 12.64 -15.38
CA VAL A 107 9.30 11.78 -15.24
C VAL A 107 8.96 10.46 -14.54
N SER A 108 8.13 10.51 -13.50
CA SER A 108 7.67 9.31 -12.77
C SER A 108 6.69 8.49 -13.60
N TYR A 109 5.82 9.14 -14.37
CA TYR A 109 4.91 8.47 -15.29
C TYR A 109 5.66 7.77 -16.43
N THR A 110 6.66 8.42 -17.02
CA THR A 110 7.49 7.83 -18.08
C THR A 110 8.21 6.59 -17.58
N ALA A 111 8.86 6.65 -16.40
CA ALA A 111 9.50 5.49 -15.80
C ALA A 111 8.51 4.34 -15.52
N LEU A 112 7.29 4.67 -15.11
CA LEU A 112 6.24 3.67 -14.87
C LEU A 112 5.84 2.96 -16.17
N ARG A 113 5.72 3.70 -17.27
CA ARG A 113 5.35 3.17 -18.59
C ARG A 113 6.39 2.22 -19.18
N GLU A 114 7.64 2.28 -18.77
CA GLU A 114 8.66 1.32 -19.19
C GLU A 114 8.39 -0.10 -18.66
N HIS A 115 7.62 -0.22 -17.59
CA HIS A 115 7.42 -1.49 -16.88
C HIS A 115 5.97 -1.98 -16.84
N PHE A 116 4.99 -1.11 -17.14
CA PHE A 116 3.58 -1.41 -16.95
C PHE A 116 2.74 -1.01 -18.17
N SER A 117 1.77 -1.85 -18.52
CA SER A 117 0.75 -1.54 -19.52
C SER A 117 -0.22 -0.47 -19.01
N ASP A 118 -0.99 0.14 -19.90
CA ASP A 118 -2.02 1.12 -19.54
C ASP A 118 -3.01 0.54 -18.52
N LYS A 119 -3.44 -0.71 -18.71
CA LYS A 119 -4.31 -1.40 -17.75
C LYS A 119 -3.64 -1.54 -16.37
N ALA A 120 -2.40 -2.00 -16.32
CA ALA A 120 -1.67 -2.17 -15.08
C ALA A 120 -1.45 -0.84 -14.34
N ILE A 121 -1.23 0.26 -15.05
CA ILE A 121 -1.13 1.61 -14.47
C ILE A 121 -2.46 2.03 -13.82
N VAL A 122 -3.58 1.77 -14.48
CA VAL A 122 -4.91 2.04 -13.89
C VAL A 122 -5.13 1.17 -12.66
N ASP A 123 -4.78 -0.12 -12.71
CA ASP A 123 -4.89 -1.03 -11.56
C ASP A 123 -3.99 -0.56 -10.39
N LEU A 124 -2.79 -0.07 -10.65
CA LEU A 124 -1.92 0.55 -9.64
C LEU A 124 -2.58 1.79 -9.02
N ASN A 125 -3.19 2.66 -9.82
CA ASN A 125 -3.89 3.83 -9.31
C ASN A 125 -5.07 3.44 -8.41
N ILE A 126 -5.83 2.40 -8.79
CA ILE A 126 -6.91 1.86 -7.96
C ILE A 126 -6.35 1.32 -6.64
N ALA A 127 -5.25 0.56 -6.69
CA ALA A 127 -4.61 0.00 -5.50
C ALA A 127 -4.12 1.10 -4.54
N ILE A 128 -3.45 2.13 -5.07
CA ILE A 128 -2.95 3.26 -4.30
C ILE A 128 -4.11 4.03 -3.64
N GLY A 129 -5.18 4.30 -4.40
CA GLY A 129 -6.37 4.95 -3.88
C GLY A 129 -7.06 4.15 -2.78
N LEU A 130 -7.20 2.84 -2.97
CA LEU A 130 -7.77 1.93 -1.98
C LEU A 130 -6.97 1.94 -0.67
N MET A 131 -5.64 1.83 -0.75
CA MET A 131 -4.80 1.82 0.46
C MET A 131 -4.85 3.15 1.19
N ASN A 132 -4.83 4.27 0.47
CA ASN A 132 -5.02 5.59 1.08
C ASN A 132 -6.38 5.70 1.80
N THR A 133 -7.43 5.08 1.26
CA THR A 133 -8.74 5.01 1.92
C THR A 133 -8.67 4.22 3.22
N TYR A 134 -8.11 3.01 3.20
CA TYR A 134 -7.97 2.18 4.40
C TYR A 134 -7.10 2.84 5.48
N ASN A 135 -5.98 3.48 5.09
CA ASN A 135 -5.14 4.20 6.05
C ASN A 135 -5.92 5.31 6.76
N ARG A 136 -6.72 6.10 6.01
CA ARG A 136 -7.53 7.18 6.59
C ARG A 136 -8.57 6.64 7.55
N MET A 137 -9.22 5.55 7.23
CA MET A 137 -10.18 4.90 8.12
C MET A 137 -9.50 4.38 9.39
N ALA A 138 -8.41 3.61 9.24
CA ALA A 138 -7.72 3.02 10.38
C ALA A 138 -7.14 4.09 11.33
N ILE A 139 -6.51 5.14 10.78
CA ILE A 139 -5.91 6.22 11.58
C ILE A 139 -7.00 7.06 12.27
N SER A 140 -8.00 7.52 11.52
CA SER A 140 -9.06 8.39 12.06
C SER A 140 -9.92 7.69 13.12
N LEU A 141 -10.14 6.39 12.98
CA LEU A 141 -10.96 5.58 13.90
C LEU A 141 -10.12 4.81 14.93
N LYS A 142 -8.81 5.03 14.94
CA LYS A 142 -7.85 4.47 15.91
C LYS A 142 -7.87 2.93 15.96
N LYS A 143 -7.86 2.30 14.80
CA LYS A 143 -7.68 0.84 14.71
C LYS A 143 -6.30 0.47 15.21
N LEU A 144 -6.23 -0.41 16.20
CA LEU A 144 -4.96 -0.86 16.76
C LEU A 144 -4.37 -2.03 15.95
N PRO A 145 -3.04 -2.10 15.83
CA PRO A 145 -2.39 -3.26 15.23
C PRO A 145 -2.69 -4.53 16.04
N ALA A 146 -2.80 -5.67 15.37
CA ALA A 146 -3.01 -6.94 16.03
C ALA A 146 -1.89 -7.25 17.05
N SER A 147 -0.66 -6.84 16.77
CA SER A 147 0.48 -6.96 17.66
C SER A 147 0.32 -6.21 18.99
N ALA A 148 -0.47 -5.12 19.03
CA ALA A 148 -0.71 -4.37 20.26
C ALA A 148 -1.73 -5.04 21.19
N ASN A 149 -2.49 -6.02 20.69
CA ASN A 149 -3.51 -6.75 21.46
C ASN A 149 -3.02 -8.13 21.92
N ALA A 150 -1.76 -8.48 21.65
CA ALA A 150 -1.16 -9.78 21.94
C ALA A 150 -0.49 -9.87 23.33
N SER A 151 -0.80 -8.92 24.23
CA SER A 151 -0.32 -8.89 25.63
C SER A 151 -1.37 -9.38 26.60
#